data_f1e35a90444fbac36262c95c7348c414
#
_entry.id   f1e35a90444fbac36262c95c7348c414
#
_cell.length_a   1.000
_cell.length_b   1.000
_cell.length_c   1.000
_cell.angle_alpha   90.00
_cell.angle_beta   90.00
_cell.angle_gamma   90.00
#
_symmetry.space_group_name_H-M   'P 1'
#
loop_
_entity.id
_entity.type
_entity.pdbx_description
1 polymer ?
#
loop_
_entity_poly.entity_id
_entity_poly.type
_entity_poly.pdbx_seq_one_letter_code
_entity_poly.pdbx_strand_id
1 'polypeptide(L)'
;YLYYINANLKAVKNRKAWVTKTNGIVKAGYQREFDAQGRMIAKNGILPLNGNGVLVYYVNDDVQYDLGLVRMADGRMIYVNADATLKANGTYYLSKTNGLLPQGYYPFDSNCILQFNGWFTCDQGTTYYQNGVMHGAGWDNIGDSFYYFDSNGYIVTGMVRVPYPAADLLP
;
A
#
# COMPACT_ATOMS: atom_id res chain seq x y z
N TYR A 1 -7.55 0.14 -14.18
CA TYR A 1 -6.78 0.91 -15.19
C TYR A 1 -7.37 2.30 -15.36
N LEU A 2 -6.51 3.31 -15.66
CA LEU A 2 -6.92 4.66 -15.98
C LEU A 2 -6.87 4.91 -17.50
N TYR A 3 -7.87 5.64 -18.01
CA TYR A 3 -7.98 6.02 -19.41
C TYR A 3 -8.23 7.51 -19.52
N TYR A 4 -7.74 8.14 -20.57
CA TYR A 4 -8.04 9.54 -20.88
C TYR A 4 -8.92 9.62 -22.12
N ILE A 5 -10.13 10.13 -21.95
CA ILE A 5 -11.06 10.40 -23.03
C ILE A 5 -10.91 11.88 -23.41
N ASN A 6 -10.49 12.12 -24.66
CA ASN A 6 -10.26 13.48 -25.17
C ASN A 6 -11.59 14.20 -25.52
N ALA A 7 -11.50 15.45 -25.94
CA ALA A 7 -12.66 16.28 -26.29
C ALA A 7 -13.49 15.71 -27.46
N ASN A 8 -12.91 14.84 -28.29
CA ASN A 8 -13.60 14.16 -29.39
C ASN A 8 -14.23 12.82 -28.95
N LEU A 9 -14.38 12.60 -27.63
CA LEU A 9 -14.96 11.39 -27.02
C LEU A 9 -14.20 10.09 -27.36
N LYS A 10 -12.92 10.20 -27.69
CA LYS A 10 -12.06 9.05 -28.01
C LYS A 10 -11.00 8.82 -26.95
N ALA A 11 -10.77 7.57 -26.61
CA ALA A 11 -9.67 7.18 -25.74
C ALA A 11 -8.32 7.49 -26.42
N VAL A 12 -7.40 8.12 -25.67
CA VAL A 12 -6.02 8.32 -26.11
C VAL A 12 -5.30 6.98 -26.02
N LYS A 13 -4.60 6.58 -27.09
CA LYS A 13 -3.89 5.29 -27.19
C LYS A 13 -2.52 5.49 -27.81
N ASN A 14 -1.59 4.62 -27.40
CA ASN A 14 -0.26 4.44 -27.99
C ASN A 14 0.49 5.77 -28.19
N ARG A 15 0.38 6.68 -27.20
CA ARG A 15 1.07 7.99 -27.25
C ARG A 15 1.08 8.68 -25.88
N LYS A 16 1.93 9.69 -25.79
CA LYS A 16 1.88 10.67 -24.71
C LYS A 16 0.83 11.75 -25.01
N ALA A 17 0.12 12.18 -24.00
CA ALA A 17 -0.86 13.27 -24.10
C ALA A 17 -0.79 14.17 -22.87
N TRP A 18 -1.03 15.47 -23.10
CA TRP A 18 -1.19 16.44 -22.02
C TRP A 18 -2.57 16.30 -21.42
N VAL A 19 -2.65 15.97 -20.11
CA VAL A 19 -3.90 15.67 -19.41
C VAL A 19 -4.26 16.84 -18.49
N THR A 20 -5.32 17.56 -18.83
CA THR A 20 -5.81 18.71 -18.06
C THR A 20 -7.10 18.41 -17.28
N LYS A 21 -7.99 17.59 -17.84
CA LYS A 21 -9.24 17.18 -17.20
C LYS A 21 -9.06 15.81 -16.55
N THR A 22 -8.73 15.78 -15.27
CA THR A 22 -8.36 14.56 -14.54
C THR A 22 -9.46 14.05 -13.61
N ASN A 23 -10.51 14.83 -13.39
CA ASN A 23 -11.58 14.54 -12.41
C ASN A 23 -11.02 14.23 -10.99
N GLY A 24 -9.86 14.78 -10.65
CA GLY A 24 -9.19 14.59 -9.37
C GLY A 24 -8.45 13.27 -9.20
N ILE A 25 -8.41 12.40 -10.23
CA ILE A 25 -7.78 11.07 -10.13
C ILE A 25 -6.25 11.15 -10.16
N VAL A 26 -5.71 12.08 -10.95
CA VAL A 26 -4.27 12.40 -11.04
C VAL A 26 -4.08 13.91 -11.08
N LYS A 27 -2.86 14.40 -10.85
CA LYS A 27 -2.57 15.83 -11.01
C LYS A 27 -2.82 16.28 -12.45
N ALA A 28 -3.54 17.37 -12.63
CA ALA A 28 -3.79 18.01 -13.92
C ALA A 28 -2.55 18.77 -14.43
N GLY A 29 -2.46 18.97 -15.75
CA GLY A 29 -1.39 19.74 -16.36
C GLY A 29 -0.07 18.97 -16.47
N TYR A 30 -0.13 17.67 -16.65
CA TYR A 30 1.03 16.81 -16.88
C TYR A 30 0.88 15.95 -18.13
N GLN A 31 2.02 15.65 -18.76
CA GLN A 31 2.09 14.69 -19.84
C GLN A 31 1.99 13.27 -19.26
N ARG A 32 1.05 12.48 -19.77
CA ARG A 32 0.86 11.06 -19.41
C ARG A 32 1.02 10.19 -20.63
N GLU A 33 1.49 8.97 -20.42
CA GLU A 33 1.69 7.98 -21.47
C GLU A 33 0.59 6.93 -21.45
N PHE A 34 0.14 6.51 -22.63
CA PHE A 34 -0.94 5.55 -22.81
C PHE A 34 -0.51 4.43 -23.76
N ASP A 35 -0.77 3.19 -23.38
CA ASP A 35 -0.46 2.00 -24.18
C ASP A 35 -1.40 1.83 -25.38
N ALA A 36 -1.19 0.76 -26.14
CA ALA A 36 -1.99 0.45 -27.32
C ALA A 36 -3.47 0.16 -26.99
N GLN A 37 -3.78 -0.27 -25.78
CA GLN A 37 -5.14 -0.47 -25.26
C GLN A 37 -5.76 0.81 -24.72
N GLY A 38 -4.98 1.91 -24.60
CA GLY A 38 -5.40 3.19 -24.04
C GLY A 38 -5.30 3.28 -22.52
N ARG A 39 -4.65 2.32 -21.86
CA ARG A 39 -4.42 2.33 -20.43
C ARG A 39 -3.26 3.26 -20.11
N MET A 40 -3.41 4.09 -19.08
CA MET A 40 -2.31 4.94 -18.63
C MET A 40 -1.16 4.07 -18.08
N ILE A 41 0.04 4.30 -18.59
CA ILE A 41 1.26 3.71 -18.06
C ILE A 41 1.69 4.58 -16.88
N ALA A 42 1.55 4.08 -15.66
CA ALA A 42 1.75 4.86 -14.46
C ALA A 42 2.70 4.17 -13.47
N LYS A 43 3.54 4.96 -12.83
CA LYS A 43 4.33 4.54 -11.66
C LYS A 43 3.41 4.39 -10.46
N ASN A 44 3.57 3.31 -9.72
CA ASN A 44 2.90 3.07 -8.45
C ASN A 44 3.86 2.39 -7.48
N GLY A 45 3.70 2.68 -6.18
CA GLY A 45 4.53 2.10 -5.14
C GLY A 45 5.80 2.92 -4.83
N ILE A 46 6.75 2.29 -4.16
CA ILE A 46 8.02 2.89 -3.74
C ILE A 46 9.01 2.78 -4.90
N LEU A 47 9.41 3.91 -5.46
CA LEU A 47 10.32 3.98 -6.61
C LEU A 47 11.30 5.14 -6.45
N PRO A 48 12.49 5.09 -7.11
CA PRO A 48 13.42 6.20 -7.11
C PRO A 48 12.83 7.45 -7.80
N LEU A 49 13.02 8.61 -7.18
CA LEU A 49 12.68 9.89 -7.79
C LEU A 49 13.69 10.22 -8.90
N ASN A 50 13.22 10.24 -10.14
CA ASN A 50 14.04 10.62 -11.32
C ASN A 50 15.43 9.94 -11.40
N GLY A 51 15.57 8.74 -10.84
CA GLY A 51 16.81 7.98 -10.90
C GLY A 51 17.93 8.44 -9.95
N ASN A 52 17.66 9.36 -9.04
CA ASN A 52 18.67 9.90 -8.08
C ASN A 52 18.87 9.03 -6.83
N GLY A 53 18.23 7.88 -6.75
CA GLY A 53 18.33 6.96 -5.61
C GLY A 53 17.44 7.32 -4.41
N VAL A 54 16.84 8.51 -4.37
CA VAL A 54 15.89 8.89 -3.32
C VAL A 54 14.57 8.17 -3.56
N LEU A 55 14.14 7.34 -2.60
CA LEU A 55 12.88 6.62 -2.70
C LEU A 55 11.70 7.53 -2.31
N VAL A 56 10.67 7.51 -3.16
CA VAL A 56 9.40 8.23 -2.94
C VAL A 56 8.22 7.29 -3.23
N TYR A 57 7.04 7.66 -2.75
CA TYR A 57 5.82 6.91 -3.00
C TYR A 57 5.04 7.52 -4.17
N TYR A 58 4.78 6.70 -5.19
CA TYR A 58 3.97 7.07 -6.35
C TYR A 58 2.58 6.45 -6.27
N VAL A 59 1.58 7.25 -6.61
CA VAL A 59 0.22 6.79 -6.87
C VAL A 59 -0.21 7.36 -8.23
N ASN A 60 -0.48 6.50 -9.20
CA ASN A 60 -0.89 6.87 -10.55
C ASN A 60 0.07 7.89 -11.22
N ASP A 61 1.37 7.65 -11.10
CA ASP A 61 2.45 8.50 -11.64
C ASP A 61 2.68 9.84 -10.90
N ASP A 62 1.91 10.10 -9.85
CA ASP A 62 2.07 11.28 -9.02
C ASP A 62 2.86 10.96 -7.74
N VAL A 63 3.93 11.72 -7.48
CA VAL A 63 4.67 11.67 -6.22
C VAL A 63 3.77 12.17 -5.09
N GLN A 64 3.72 11.42 -4.01
CA GLN A 64 2.96 11.76 -2.82
C GLN A 64 3.81 12.55 -1.83
N TYR A 65 3.18 13.51 -1.15
CA TYR A 65 3.81 14.42 -0.18
C TYR A 65 3.02 14.44 1.12
N ASP A 66 3.71 14.61 2.23
CA ASP A 66 3.12 14.87 3.55
C ASP A 66 1.94 13.95 3.95
N LEU A 67 1.98 12.69 3.56
CA LEU A 67 0.92 11.77 3.92
C LEU A 67 1.02 11.28 5.37
N GLY A 68 2.22 11.32 5.99
CA GLY A 68 2.45 10.65 7.27
C GLY A 68 2.46 9.13 7.09
N LEU A 69 1.92 8.39 8.06
CA LEU A 69 1.82 6.93 7.99
C LEU A 69 0.73 6.51 7.00
N VAL A 70 1.09 5.64 6.06
CA VAL A 70 0.22 5.13 5.00
C VAL A 70 0.30 3.62 4.98
N ARG A 71 -0.85 2.96 4.88
CA ARG A 71 -0.96 1.53 4.58
C ARG A 71 -1.14 1.36 3.08
N MET A 72 -0.22 0.63 2.44
CA MET A 72 -0.27 0.31 1.01
C MET A 72 -1.29 -0.80 0.73
N ALA A 73 -1.60 -1.02 -0.55
CA ALA A 73 -2.58 -2.04 -0.97
C ALA A 73 -2.19 -3.47 -0.60
N ASP A 74 -0.89 -3.75 -0.46
CA ASP A 74 -0.35 -5.03 -0.01
C ASP A 74 -0.28 -5.17 1.53
N GLY A 75 -0.84 -4.21 2.25
CA GLY A 75 -0.89 -4.18 3.71
C GLY A 75 0.34 -3.60 4.39
N ARG A 76 1.49 -3.48 3.72
CA ARG A 76 2.70 -2.89 4.30
C ARG A 76 2.50 -1.41 4.61
N MET A 77 3.21 -0.89 5.61
CA MET A 77 3.10 0.49 6.03
C MET A 77 4.40 1.26 5.76
N ILE A 78 4.26 2.48 5.27
CA ILE A 78 5.34 3.44 4.99
C ILE A 78 5.03 4.78 5.64
N TYR A 79 6.04 5.64 5.82
CA TYR A 79 5.84 7.01 6.27
C TYR A 79 6.36 7.99 5.23
N VAL A 80 5.48 8.84 4.71
CA VAL A 80 5.77 9.86 3.69
C VAL A 80 5.96 11.21 4.36
N ASN A 81 7.18 11.74 4.29
CA ASN A 81 7.55 13.05 4.84
C ASN A 81 6.96 14.21 4.02
N ALA A 82 7.05 15.43 4.55
CA ALA A 82 6.58 16.64 3.87
C ALA A 82 7.31 16.92 2.55
N ASP A 83 8.56 16.51 2.42
CA ASP A 83 9.40 16.64 1.22
C ASP A 83 9.28 15.44 0.26
N ALA A 84 8.30 14.57 0.46
CA ALA A 84 8.05 13.31 -0.24
C ALA A 84 9.05 12.19 0.06
N THR A 85 10.14 12.40 0.78
CA THR A 85 11.05 11.33 1.17
C THR A 85 10.37 10.33 2.10
N LEU A 86 10.85 9.10 2.10
CA LEU A 86 10.35 8.05 2.99
C LEU A 86 11.29 7.85 4.17
N LYS A 87 10.73 7.52 5.35
CA LYS A 87 11.55 7.07 6.49
C LYS A 87 12.12 5.68 6.19
N ALA A 88 13.42 5.51 6.42
CA ALA A 88 14.14 4.26 6.18
C ALA A 88 15.34 4.11 7.13
N ASN A 89 15.83 2.88 7.29
CA ASN A 89 17.08 2.55 7.98
C ASN A 89 17.19 3.15 9.40
N GLY A 90 16.12 3.12 10.18
CA GLY A 90 16.17 3.68 11.53
C GLY A 90 14.86 3.64 12.28
N THR A 91 14.90 4.09 13.53
CA THR A 91 13.71 4.21 14.37
C THR A 91 13.34 5.67 14.50
N TYR A 92 12.07 6.01 14.22
CA TYR A 92 11.59 7.38 14.18
C TYR A 92 10.31 7.52 15.00
N TYR A 93 10.16 8.67 15.64
CA TYR A 93 8.91 9.05 16.28
C TYR A 93 7.89 9.44 15.18
N LEU A 94 6.72 8.81 15.20
CA LEU A 94 5.62 9.11 14.29
C LEU A 94 4.52 9.87 15.03
N SER A 95 4.31 11.13 14.65
CA SER A 95 3.20 11.95 15.16
C SER A 95 1.98 11.93 14.23
N LYS A 96 2.21 11.86 12.91
CA LYS A 96 1.15 11.81 11.89
C LYS A 96 0.88 10.36 11.48
N THR A 97 0.17 9.63 12.35
CA THR A 97 -0.10 8.19 12.15
C THR A 97 -1.43 7.92 11.41
N ASN A 98 -2.21 8.95 11.13
CA ASN A 98 -3.50 8.88 10.44
C ASN A 98 -4.48 7.86 11.08
N GLY A 99 -4.35 7.60 12.38
CA GLY A 99 -5.17 6.64 13.11
C GLY A 99 -4.82 5.17 12.87
N LEU A 100 -3.81 4.88 12.05
CA LEU A 100 -3.39 3.50 11.76
C LEU A 100 -2.69 2.84 12.95
N LEU A 101 -1.85 3.59 13.66
CA LEU A 101 -1.15 3.13 14.86
C LEU A 101 -1.16 4.25 15.91
N PRO A 102 -0.91 3.95 17.18
CA PRO A 102 -0.63 4.98 18.19
C PRO A 102 0.59 5.82 17.79
N GLN A 103 0.66 7.07 18.26
CA GLN A 103 1.90 7.85 18.15
C GLN A 103 3.01 7.17 18.96
N GLY A 104 4.22 7.13 18.41
CA GLY A 104 5.32 6.41 19.04
C GLY A 104 6.55 6.24 18.16
N TYR A 105 7.53 5.52 18.70
CA TYR A 105 8.75 5.15 17.97
C TYR A 105 8.57 3.85 17.21
N TYR A 106 8.87 3.87 15.91
CA TYR A 106 8.74 2.71 15.03
C TYR A 106 9.98 2.54 14.15
N PRO A 107 10.48 1.30 14.02
CA PRO A 107 11.60 1.00 13.14
C PRO A 107 11.15 0.88 11.67
N PHE A 108 12.02 1.29 10.77
CA PHE A 108 11.87 1.12 9.32
C PHE A 108 13.09 0.42 8.75
N ASP A 109 12.89 -0.50 7.81
CA ASP A 109 13.96 -1.17 7.10
C ASP A 109 14.55 -0.33 5.95
N SER A 110 15.50 -0.92 5.22
CA SER A 110 16.13 -0.29 4.04
C SER A 110 15.18 -0.09 2.86
N ASN A 111 14.05 -0.79 2.83
CA ASN A 111 13.02 -0.68 1.80
C ASN A 111 11.93 0.32 2.18
N CYS A 112 12.15 1.12 3.22
CA CYS A 112 11.20 2.09 3.78
C CYS A 112 9.95 1.46 4.41
N ILE A 113 9.96 0.18 4.73
CA ILE A 113 8.81 -0.53 5.31
C ILE A 113 8.91 -0.45 6.84
N LEU A 114 7.81 0.00 7.45
CA LEU A 114 7.65 0.01 8.91
C LEU A 114 7.62 -1.43 9.41
N GLN A 115 8.52 -1.76 10.34
CA GLN A 115 8.69 -3.09 10.92
C GLN A 115 7.77 -3.28 12.13
N PHE A 116 6.46 -3.27 11.87
CA PHE A 116 5.44 -3.49 12.89
C PHE A 116 5.25 -4.99 13.14
N ASN A 117 5.10 -5.37 14.41
CA ASN A 117 4.75 -6.71 14.83
C ASN A 117 3.54 -6.65 15.76
N GLY A 118 2.54 -7.47 15.52
CA GLY A 118 1.38 -7.57 16.40
C GLY A 118 0.04 -7.45 15.67
N TRP A 119 -1.01 -7.41 16.49
CA TRP A 119 -2.38 -7.28 16.01
C TRP A 119 -2.69 -5.87 15.49
N PHE A 120 -3.40 -5.81 14.40
CA PHE A 120 -3.88 -4.57 13.79
C PHE A 120 -5.36 -4.72 13.46
N THR A 121 -6.17 -3.74 13.87
CA THR A 121 -7.63 -3.71 13.62
C THR A 121 -7.97 -2.46 12.81
N CYS A 122 -8.79 -2.63 11.79
CA CYS A 122 -9.32 -1.55 10.96
C CYS A 122 -10.78 -1.89 10.56
N ASP A 123 -11.41 -1.05 9.74
CA ASP A 123 -12.80 -1.24 9.30
C ASP A 123 -13.03 -2.56 8.53
N GLN A 124 -11.99 -3.10 7.88
CA GLN A 124 -12.05 -4.37 7.16
C GLN A 124 -11.96 -5.60 8.07
N GLY A 125 -11.45 -5.44 9.30
CA GLY A 125 -11.28 -6.55 10.25
C GLY A 125 -9.98 -6.45 11.04
N THR A 126 -9.63 -7.56 11.70
CA THR A 126 -8.40 -7.71 12.49
C THR A 126 -7.43 -8.63 11.75
N THR A 127 -6.17 -8.25 11.71
CA THR A 127 -5.07 -9.02 11.12
C THR A 127 -3.85 -9.03 12.03
N TYR A 128 -2.87 -9.83 11.70
CA TYR A 128 -1.58 -9.87 12.41
C TYR A 128 -0.44 -9.47 11.47
N TYR A 129 0.51 -8.72 11.99
CA TYR A 129 1.73 -8.33 11.28
C TYR A 129 2.95 -8.99 11.89
N GLN A 130 3.84 -9.44 11.02
CA GLN A 130 5.18 -9.89 11.40
C GLN A 130 6.21 -9.17 10.52
N ASN A 131 7.12 -8.44 11.14
CA ASN A 131 8.17 -7.66 10.47
C ASN A 131 7.62 -6.75 9.33
N GLY A 132 6.52 -6.06 9.61
CA GLY A 132 5.87 -5.16 8.68
C GLY A 132 5.07 -5.83 7.56
N VAL A 133 5.04 -7.17 7.52
CA VAL A 133 4.27 -7.95 6.55
C VAL A 133 2.95 -8.37 7.18
N MET A 134 1.86 -8.06 6.51
CA MET A 134 0.52 -8.52 6.90
C MET A 134 0.38 -10.03 6.69
N HIS A 135 -0.25 -10.72 7.61
CA HIS A 135 -0.51 -12.17 7.52
C HIS A 135 -1.28 -12.51 6.23
N GLY A 136 -0.90 -13.62 5.60
CA GLY A 136 -1.60 -14.17 4.44
C GLY A 136 -2.85 -14.97 4.82
N ALA A 137 -3.54 -15.52 3.81
CA ALA A 137 -4.69 -16.40 4.02
C ALA A 137 -4.27 -17.76 4.60
N GLY A 138 -5.17 -18.36 5.38
CA GLY A 138 -5.01 -19.71 5.91
C GLY A 138 -4.98 -19.79 7.43
N TRP A 139 -4.65 -20.98 7.92
CA TRP A 139 -4.49 -21.26 9.33
C TRP A 139 -3.12 -20.86 9.85
N ASP A 140 -3.04 -20.32 11.05
CA ASP A 140 -1.77 -20.10 11.75
C ASP A 140 -1.93 -20.11 13.28
N ASN A 141 -0.83 -20.43 13.97
CA ASN A 141 -0.69 -20.34 15.41
C ASN A 141 0.02 -19.05 15.78
N ILE A 142 -0.66 -18.17 16.53
CA ILE A 142 -0.07 -16.93 17.02
C ILE A 142 -0.15 -16.91 18.54
N GLY A 143 1.00 -17.04 19.19
CA GLY A 143 1.07 -17.33 20.62
C GLY A 143 0.47 -18.70 20.92
N ASP A 144 -0.43 -18.78 21.91
CA ASP A 144 -1.10 -20.01 22.33
C ASP A 144 -2.48 -20.21 21.67
N SER A 145 -2.75 -19.50 20.57
CA SER A 145 -4.07 -19.50 19.94
C SER A 145 -4.00 -19.76 18.44
N PHE A 146 -5.03 -20.41 17.95
CA PHE A 146 -5.16 -20.89 16.58
C PHE A 146 -6.15 -20.01 15.81
N TYR A 147 -5.75 -19.47 14.68
CA TYR A 147 -6.52 -18.52 13.90
C TYR A 147 -6.66 -18.95 12.45
N TYR A 148 -7.76 -18.54 11.82
CA TYR A 148 -7.93 -18.65 10.37
C TYR A 148 -8.08 -17.25 9.76
N PHE A 149 -7.27 -16.97 8.74
CA PHE A 149 -7.28 -15.72 7.98
C PHE A 149 -7.93 -15.95 6.61
N ASP A 150 -8.78 -15.02 6.21
CA ASP A 150 -9.42 -15.03 4.90
C ASP A 150 -8.43 -14.70 3.76
N SER A 151 -8.90 -14.65 2.50
CA SER A 151 -8.08 -14.33 1.33
C SER A 151 -7.47 -12.93 1.36
N ASN A 152 -7.96 -12.04 2.22
CA ASN A 152 -7.46 -10.69 2.40
C ASN A 152 -6.54 -10.56 3.63
N GLY A 153 -6.31 -11.66 4.37
CA GLY A 153 -5.46 -11.70 5.56
C GLY A 153 -6.14 -11.19 6.83
N TYR A 154 -7.46 -11.19 6.92
CA TYR A 154 -8.20 -10.85 8.14
C TYR A 154 -8.73 -12.09 8.85
N ILE A 155 -8.70 -12.10 10.20
CA ILE A 155 -9.23 -13.21 10.98
C ILE A 155 -10.73 -13.38 10.73
N VAL A 156 -11.13 -14.65 10.57
CA VAL A 156 -12.52 -15.01 10.39
C VAL A 156 -13.12 -15.39 11.74
N THR A 157 -14.31 -14.86 12.03
CA THR A 157 -15.03 -15.12 13.27
C THR A 157 -16.41 -15.72 13.00
N GLY A 158 -16.97 -16.41 13.99
CA GLY A 158 -18.28 -17.08 13.88
C GLY A 158 -18.19 -18.47 13.24
N MET A 159 -19.35 -19.01 12.84
CA MET A 159 -19.43 -20.33 12.22
C MET A 159 -19.16 -20.21 10.71
N VAL A 160 -18.04 -20.75 10.25
CA VAL A 160 -17.58 -20.70 8.87
C VAL A 160 -17.13 -22.05 8.38
N ARG A 161 -17.24 -22.26 7.07
CA ARG A 161 -16.67 -23.44 6.42
C ARG A 161 -15.32 -23.07 5.83
N VAL A 162 -14.26 -23.60 6.39
CA VAL A 162 -12.87 -23.36 5.97
C VAL A 162 -12.16 -24.69 5.70
N PRO A 163 -11.06 -24.70 4.92
CA PRO A 163 -10.25 -25.90 4.73
C PRO A 163 -9.75 -26.46 6.07
N TYR A 164 -9.58 -27.76 6.13
CA TYR A 164 -8.97 -28.41 7.31
C TYR A 164 -7.51 -27.94 7.43
N PRO A 165 -7.04 -27.61 8.62
CA PRO A 165 -5.65 -27.19 8.81
C PRO A 165 -4.68 -28.33 8.48
N ALA A 166 -3.46 -27.98 8.06
CA ALA A 166 -2.39 -28.95 7.91
C ALA A 166 -2.06 -29.63 9.26
N ALA A 167 -1.61 -30.88 9.22
CA ALA A 167 -1.44 -31.67 10.43
C ALA A 167 -0.40 -31.11 11.41
N ASP A 168 0.59 -30.38 10.91
CA ASP A 168 1.62 -29.69 11.67
C ASP A 168 1.14 -28.43 12.40
N LEU A 169 -0.05 -27.93 12.06
CA LEU A 169 -0.69 -26.78 12.70
C LEU A 169 -1.70 -27.16 13.79
N LEU A 170 -2.03 -28.44 13.89
CA LEU A 170 -2.95 -28.92 14.94
C LEU A 170 -2.22 -29.01 16.29
N PRO A 171 -2.87 -28.59 17.40
CA PRO A 171 -2.31 -28.72 18.74
C PRO A 171 -2.13 -30.19 19.18
#